data_230de7e0ac5ed3edf54799f35e6ed69c
#
_entry.id   230de7e0ac5ed3edf54799f35e6ed69c
#
_cell.length_a   1.000
_cell.length_b   1.000
_cell.length_c   1.000
_cell.angle_alpha   90.00
_cell.angle_beta   90.00
_cell.angle_gamma   90.00
#
_symmetry.space_group_name_H-M   'P 1'
#
loop_
_entity.id
_entity.type
_entity.pdbx_description
1 polymer ?
#
loop_
_entity_poly.entity_id
_entity_poly.type
_entity_poly.pdbx_seq_one_letter_code
_entity_poly.pdbx_strand_id
1 'polypeptide(L)'
;MDYNALANYLFPNVTASPEDMEKRFPERSLPEGANVTRIGPSPTGFVHLGNLYNAIIGERIAHQSGGVFYLRIEDTDNKREVEGAVETVINAMNYFGVNFDEGAVASGDNGNYGPYRQRQREEIYHVFAKHLVEQGLAYPCFLTAEEIDEIREKQTANKENPGIYGEYAKNRDLTLEQIKENIEAGKEWVLRYRGVQQDVWQRHD
;
A
#
# COMPACT_ATOMS: atom_id res chain seq x y z
N MET A 1 15.66 -21.90 2.07
CA MET A 1 14.72 -21.47 1.00
C MET A 1 15.51 -20.70 -0.06
N ASP A 2 15.31 -21.04 -1.33
CA ASP A 2 15.80 -20.20 -2.45
C ASP A 2 14.75 -19.11 -2.71
N TYR A 3 15.00 -17.92 -2.17
CA TYR A 3 14.08 -16.79 -2.28
C TYR A 3 13.99 -16.21 -3.68
N ASN A 4 15.07 -16.32 -4.48
CA ASN A 4 15.03 -15.89 -5.89
C ASN A 4 14.13 -16.81 -6.72
N ALA A 5 14.22 -18.12 -6.51
CA ALA A 5 13.33 -19.08 -7.16
C ALA A 5 11.87 -18.85 -6.74
N LEU A 6 11.63 -18.58 -5.46
CA LEU A 6 10.29 -18.28 -4.96
C LEU A 6 9.74 -16.98 -5.59
N ALA A 7 10.52 -15.90 -5.61
CA ALA A 7 10.10 -14.61 -6.16
C ALA A 7 9.75 -14.74 -7.66
N ASN A 8 10.57 -15.44 -8.42
CA ASN A 8 10.30 -15.70 -9.84
C ASN A 8 9.07 -16.58 -10.06
N TYR A 9 8.79 -17.51 -9.18
CA TYR A 9 7.59 -18.33 -9.24
C TYR A 9 6.31 -17.53 -8.94
N LEU A 10 6.35 -16.67 -7.92
CA LEU A 10 5.20 -15.84 -7.52
C LEU A 10 4.94 -14.69 -8.50
N PHE A 11 5.98 -14.11 -9.09
CA PHE A 11 5.93 -12.93 -9.96
C PHE A 11 6.64 -13.19 -11.29
N PRO A 12 6.19 -14.17 -12.11
CA PRO A 12 6.90 -14.58 -13.33
C PRO A 12 6.98 -13.49 -14.40
N ASN A 13 6.02 -12.58 -14.43
CA ASN A 13 5.92 -11.51 -15.42
C ASN A 13 6.58 -10.20 -14.98
N VAL A 14 7.12 -10.13 -13.75
CA VAL A 14 7.79 -8.93 -13.25
C VAL A 14 9.27 -9.00 -13.59
N THR A 15 9.69 -8.20 -14.55
CA THR A 15 11.07 -8.12 -15.04
C THR A 15 11.80 -6.86 -14.58
N ALA A 16 11.06 -5.80 -14.23
CA ALA A 16 11.63 -4.56 -13.73
C ALA A 16 12.16 -4.73 -12.30
N SER A 17 13.16 -3.94 -11.94
CA SER A 17 13.77 -3.89 -10.62
C SER A 17 13.36 -2.62 -9.85
N PRO A 18 13.61 -2.54 -8.52
CA PRO A 18 13.46 -1.30 -7.76
C PRO A 18 14.26 -0.13 -8.37
N GLU A 19 15.49 -0.38 -8.85
CA GLU A 19 16.34 0.63 -9.50
C GLU A 19 15.72 1.17 -10.79
N ASP A 20 14.96 0.36 -11.52
CA ASP A 20 14.21 0.82 -12.70
C ASP A 20 13.06 1.74 -12.30
N MET A 21 12.43 1.46 -11.15
CA MET A 21 11.41 2.35 -10.58
C MET A 21 12.00 3.66 -10.09
N GLU A 22 13.19 3.65 -9.48
CA GLU A 22 13.89 4.88 -9.06
C GLU A 22 14.28 5.74 -10.27
N LYS A 23 14.71 5.13 -11.37
CA LYS A 23 14.95 5.87 -12.64
C LYS A 23 13.66 6.44 -13.24
N ARG A 24 12.57 5.69 -13.16
CA ARG A 24 11.25 6.14 -13.64
C ARG A 24 10.68 7.27 -12.79
N PHE A 25 10.93 7.24 -11.49
CA PHE A 25 10.46 8.21 -10.50
C PHE A 25 11.65 8.81 -9.73
N PRO A 26 12.49 9.62 -10.39
CA PRO A 26 13.67 10.20 -9.75
C PRO A 26 13.27 11.13 -8.61
N GLU A 27 14.21 11.41 -7.73
CA GLU A 27 14.01 12.41 -6.68
C GLU A 27 13.53 13.74 -7.26
N ARG A 28 12.62 14.41 -6.55
CA ARG A 28 12.10 15.71 -6.94
C ARG A 28 13.15 16.78 -6.73
N SER A 29 13.30 17.68 -7.67
CA SER A 29 14.14 18.88 -7.51
C SER A 29 13.37 19.91 -6.68
N LEU A 30 13.45 19.79 -5.36
CA LEU A 30 12.78 20.66 -4.40
C LEU A 30 13.80 21.35 -3.49
N PRO A 31 13.45 22.48 -2.84
CA PRO A 31 14.29 23.12 -1.84
C PRO A 31 14.63 22.14 -0.68
N GLU A 32 15.78 22.38 -0.05
CA GLU A 32 16.14 21.63 1.16
C GLU A 32 15.07 21.79 2.25
N GLY A 33 14.65 20.67 2.85
CA GLY A 33 13.59 20.65 3.86
C GLY A 33 12.17 20.75 3.31
N ALA A 34 11.98 20.78 1.99
CA ALA A 34 10.65 20.77 1.38
C ALA A 34 9.91 19.46 1.65
N ASN A 35 8.64 19.57 2.01
CA ASN A 35 7.79 18.42 2.32
C ASN A 35 6.95 18.00 1.12
N VAL A 36 6.93 16.71 0.85
CA VAL A 36 5.99 16.10 -0.09
C VAL A 36 4.88 15.43 0.71
N THR A 37 3.68 15.96 0.63
CA THR A 37 2.53 15.47 1.37
C THR A 37 1.41 15.01 0.45
N ARG A 38 0.52 14.21 0.98
CA ARG A 38 -0.53 13.58 0.19
C ARG A 38 -1.85 13.46 0.96
N ILE A 39 -2.97 13.55 0.23
CA ILE A 39 -4.23 12.96 0.69
C ILE A 39 -4.59 11.75 -0.16
N GLY A 40 -5.12 10.69 0.48
CA GLY A 40 -5.51 9.42 -0.16
C GLY A 40 -6.96 9.06 0.12
N PRO A 41 -7.95 9.79 -0.41
CA PRO A 41 -9.35 9.46 -0.21
C PRO A 41 -9.73 8.21 -1.01
N SER A 42 -10.63 7.39 -0.44
CA SER A 42 -11.32 6.36 -1.20
C SER A 42 -12.49 6.97 -1.96
N PRO A 43 -12.78 6.54 -3.20
CA PRO A 43 -13.83 7.12 -4.04
C PRO A 43 -15.23 6.61 -3.64
N THR A 44 -15.62 6.85 -2.39
CA THR A 44 -16.90 6.39 -1.81
C THR A 44 -18.02 7.43 -1.88
N GLY A 45 -17.81 8.54 -2.58
CA GLY A 45 -18.80 9.57 -2.87
C GLY A 45 -18.97 10.67 -1.81
N PHE A 46 -18.39 10.51 -0.61
CA PHE A 46 -18.55 11.49 0.46
C PHE A 46 -17.20 12.04 0.93
N VAL A 47 -17.13 13.37 1.00
CA VAL A 47 -16.04 14.09 1.66
C VAL A 47 -16.53 14.55 3.04
N HIS A 48 -15.94 14.02 4.09
CA HIS A 48 -16.28 14.44 5.45
C HIS A 48 -15.23 15.40 6.00
N LEU A 49 -15.56 16.08 7.11
CA LEU A 49 -14.72 17.11 7.71
C LEU A 49 -13.29 16.61 8.02
N GLY A 50 -13.12 15.33 8.38
CA GLY A 50 -11.80 14.74 8.63
C GLY A 50 -10.92 14.68 7.38
N ASN A 51 -11.49 14.41 6.20
CA ASN A 51 -10.75 14.46 4.94
C ASN A 51 -10.28 15.89 4.64
N LEU A 52 -11.17 16.87 4.80
CA LEU A 52 -10.87 18.28 4.58
C LEU A 52 -9.78 18.78 5.56
N TYR A 53 -9.90 18.44 6.85
CA TYR A 53 -8.91 18.81 7.87
C TYR A 53 -7.51 18.26 7.51
N ASN A 54 -7.41 16.98 7.16
CA ASN A 54 -6.14 16.36 6.77
C ASN A 54 -5.58 16.99 5.48
N ALA A 55 -6.46 17.32 4.53
CA ALA A 55 -6.05 17.94 3.27
C ALA A 55 -5.49 19.36 3.51
N ILE A 56 -6.16 20.18 4.32
CA ILE A 56 -5.70 21.54 4.66
C ILE A 56 -4.33 21.48 5.36
N ILE A 57 -4.15 20.60 6.34
CA ILE A 57 -2.87 20.47 7.03
C ILE A 57 -1.78 19.98 6.08
N GLY A 58 -2.06 18.96 5.28
CA GLY A 58 -1.11 18.42 4.31
C GLY A 58 -0.68 19.47 3.29
N GLU A 59 -1.62 20.21 2.73
CA GLU A 59 -1.36 21.30 1.78
C GLU A 59 -0.51 22.42 2.41
N ARG A 60 -0.86 22.88 3.63
CA ARG A 60 -0.09 23.91 4.31
C ARG A 60 1.34 23.49 4.62
N ILE A 61 1.55 22.27 5.10
CA ILE A 61 2.89 21.74 5.37
C ILE A 61 3.73 21.71 4.08
N ALA A 62 3.17 21.22 2.97
CA ALA A 62 3.86 21.18 1.69
C ALA A 62 4.19 22.60 1.19
N HIS A 63 3.20 23.46 1.05
CA HIS A 63 3.37 24.77 0.44
C HIS A 63 4.23 25.73 1.28
N GLN A 64 4.13 25.69 2.61
CA GLN A 64 4.99 26.50 3.48
C GLN A 64 6.47 26.12 3.40
N SER A 65 6.76 24.88 3.06
CA SER A 65 8.15 24.38 2.88
C SER A 65 8.65 24.48 1.43
N GLY A 66 7.84 24.96 0.50
CA GLY A 66 8.16 24.95 -0.95
C GLY A 66 8.10 23.56 -1.56
N GLY A 67 7.33 22.69 -0.97
CA GLY A 67 7.16 21.29 -1.41
C GLY A 67 5.93 21.06 -2.29
N VAL A 68 5.46 19.83 -2.31
CA VAL A 68 4.38 19.36 -3.20
C VAL A 68 3.26 18.70 -2.41
N PHE A 69 2.03 19.09 -2.67
CA PHE A 69 0.83 18.43 -2.16
C PHE A 69 0.10 17.71 -3.30
N TYR A 70 -0.17 16.41 -3.16
CA TYR A 70 -0.80 15.65 -4.23
C TYR A 70 -2.00 14.79 -3.80
N LEU A 71 -2.90 14.57 -4.76
CA LEU A 71 -4.07 13.71 -4.62
C LEU A 71 -3.79 12.33 -5.19
N ARG A 72 -3.87 11.28 -4.35
CA ARG A 72 -3.89 9.88 -4.80
C ARG A 72 -5.20 9.21 -4.41
N ILE A 73 -5.97 8.75 -5.37
CA ILE A 73 -7.21 8.03 -5.13
C ILE A 73 -6.87 6.59 -4.69
N GLU A 74 -7.40 6.19 -3.54
CA GLU A 74 -7.25 4.85 -3.00
C GLU A 74 -8.49 4.01 -3.35
N ASP A 75 -8.51 3.53 -4.61
CA ASP A 75 -9.64 2.87 -5.29
C ASP A 75 -9.56 1.34 -5.25
N THR A 76 -8.95 0.75 -4.23
CA THR A 76 -8.80 -0.72 -4.11
C THR A 76 -10.10 -1.43 -3.71
N ASP A 77 -11.07 -0.73 -3.14
CA ASP A 77 -12.37 -1.28 -2.76
C ASP A 77 -13.44 -1.01 -3.83
N ASN A 78 -13.54 -1.94 -4.80
CA ASN A 78 -14.49 -1.85 -5.90
C ASN A 78 -15.96 -1.87 -5.44
N LYS A 79 -16.25 -2.42 -4.27
CA LYS A 79 -17.65 -2.59 -3.80
C LYS A 79 -18.27 -1.28 -3.34
N ARG A 80 -17.43 -0.30 -2.98
CA ARG A 80 -17.86 1.00 -2.46
C ARG A 80 -17.53 2.17 -3.39
N GLU A 81 -17.01 1.88 -4.57
CA GLU A 81 -16.71 2.92 -5.56
C GLU A 81 -18.00 3.52 -6.11
N VAL A 82 -18.09 4.86 -6.11
CA VAL A 82 -19.24 5.61 -6.62
C VAL A 82 -18.79 6.41 -7.84
N GLU A 83 -19.57 6.33 -8.92
CA GLU A 83 -19.31 7.11 -10.13
C GLU A 83 -19.29 8.62 -9.82
N GLY A 84 -18.31 9.36 -10.35
CA GLY A 84 -18.15 10.79 -10.09
C GLY A 84 -17.55 11.14 -8.72
N ALA A 85 -17.23 10.15 -7.87
CA ALA A 85 -16.68 10.40 -6.54
C ALA A 85 -15.34 11.14 -6.58
N VAL A 86 -14.47 10.84 -7.55
CA VAL A 86 -13.17 11.53 -7.71
C VAL A 86 -13.39 13.01 -8.00
N GLU A 87 -14.31 13.34 -8.90
CA GLU A 87 -14.66 14.73 -9.23
C GLU A 87 -15.28 15.44 -8.02
N THR A 88 -16.14 14.74 -7.27
CA THR A 88 -16.74 15.26 -6.04
C THR A 88 -15.66 15.62 -5.00
N VAL A 89 -14.65 14.77 -4.82
CA VAL A 89 -13.51 15.05 -3.93
C VAL A 89 -12.76 16.29 -4.40
N ILE A 90 -12.41 16.38 -5.69
CA ILE A 90 -11.66 17.51 -6.25
C ILE A 90 -12.44 18.81 -6.08
N ASN A 91 -13.73 18.83 -6.42
CA ASN A 91 -14.58 20.00 -6.32
C ASN A 91 -14.76 20.45 -4.87
N ALA A 92 -14.94 19.51 -3.93
CA ALA A 92 -15.03 19.82 -2.52
C ALA A 92 -13.73 20.45 -1.99
N MET A 93 -12.56 19.90 -2.34
CA MET A 93 -11.28 20.46 -1.92
C MET A 93 -11.07 21.86 -2.49
N ASN A 94 -11.32 22.05 -3.78
CA ASN A 94 -11.21 23.36 -4.44
C ASN A 94 -12.15 24.41 -3.83
N TYR A 95 -13.39 24.01 -3.46
CA TYR A 95 -14.34 24.90 -2.79
C TYR A 95 -13.80 25.46 -1.47
N PHE A 96 -13.04 24.67 -0.72
CA PHE A 96 -12.40 25.10 0.52
C PHE A 96 -10.98 25.68 0.32
N GLY A 97 -10.58 25.95 -0.92
CA GLY A 97 -9.28 26.54 -1.24
C GLY A 97 -8.09 25.63 -1.05
N VAL A 98 -8.30 24.31 -1.07
CA VAL A 98 -7.24 23.31 -1.06
C VAL A 98 -6.87 22.96 -2.50
N ASN A 99 -5.63 23.25 -2.89
CA ASN A 99 -5.14 23.07 -4.25
C ASN A 99 -4.09 21.97 -4.31
N PHE A 100 -4.21 21.09 -5.29
CA PHE A 100 -3.24 20.03 -5.56
C PHE A 100 -2.24 20.47 -6.61
N ASP A 101 -0.94 20.27 -6.35
CA ASP A 101 0.12 20.50 -7.33
C ASP A 101 0.16 19.37 -8.36
N GLU A 102 -0.12 18.14 -7.93
CA GLU A 102 -0.15 16.93 -8.72
C GLU A 102 -1.30 16.02 -8.27
N GLY A 103 -1.61 15.02 -9.07
CA GLY A 103 -2.52 13.97 -8.63
C GLY A 103 -3.56 13.56 -9.66
N ALA A 104 -4.52 12.77 -9.21
CA ALA A 104 -5.67 12.38 -10.01
C ALA A 104 -6.53 13.61 -10.34
N VAL A 105 -6.97 13.70 -11.56
CA VAL A 105 -7.97 14.68 -12.04
C VAL A 105 -9.21 13.95 -12.52
N ALA A 106 -10.28 14.67 -12.88
CA ALA A 106 -11.53 14.06 -13.32
C ALA A 106 -11.32 13.06 -14.47
N SER A 107 -10.43 13.38 -15.42
CA SER A 107 -10.08 12.49 -16.52
C SER A 107 -8.56 12.37 -16.63
N GLY A 108 -7.99 11.36 -16.00
CA GLY A 108 -6.55 11.08 -16.03
C GLY A 108 -5.79 11.58 -14.81
N ASP A 109 -4.55 11.99 -15.03
CA ASP A 109 -3.60 12.39 -14.01
C ASP A 109 -2.90 13.69 -14.40
N ASN A 110 -2.50 14.48 -13.41
CA ASN A 110 -1.62 15.64 -13.54
C ASN A 110 -0.33 15.40 -12.75
N GLY A 111 0.84 15.57 -13.40
CA GLY A 111 2.15 15.39 -12.77
C GLY A 111 2.91 14.17 -13.28
N ASN A 112 4.17 14.04 -12.83
CA ASN A 112 5.14 13.09 -13.40
C ASN A 112 5.34 11.82 -12.53
N TYR A 113 4.68 11.72 -11.38
CA TYR A 113 4.84 10.62 -10.42
C TYR A 113 3.60 9.70 -10.36
N GLY A 114 2.76 9.76 -11.39
CA GLY A 114 1.62 8.89 -11.57
C GLY A 114 1.98 7.42 -11.88
N PRO A 115 0.98 6.57 -12.04
CA PRO A 115 -0.45 6.89 -11.94
C PRO A 115 -0.85 7.32 -10.51
N TYR A 116 -1.85 8.20 -10.41
CA TYR A 116 -2.35 8.68 -9.11
C TYR A 116 -3.65 7.98 -8.68
N ARG A 117 -4.00 6.87 -9.30
CA ARG A 117 -5.01 5.91 -8.83
C ARG A 117 -4.33 4.65 -8.36
N GLN A 118 -4.63 4.20 -7.14
CA GLN A 118 -3.88 3.12 -6.49
C GLN A 118 -3.93 1.82 -7.30
N ARG A 119 -5.09 1.49 -7.86
CA ARG A 119 -5.28 0.29 -8.70
C ARG A 119 -4.37 0.27 -9.93
N GLN A 120 -4.12 1.43 -10.52
CA GLN A 120 -3.25 1.55 -11.71
C GLN A 120 -1.75 1.41 -11.37
N ARG A 121 -1.39 1.33 -10.10
CA ARG A 121 -0.01 1.18 -9.61
C ARG A 121 0.39 -0.27 -9.37
N GLU A 122 -0.43 -1.23 -9.76
CA GLU A 122 -0.21 -2.65 -9.53
C GLU A 122 1.18 -3.11 -10.00
N GLU A 123 1.59 -2.71 -11.22
CA GLU A 123 2.92 -3.01 -11.77
C GLU A 123 4.04 -2.54 -10.82
N ILE A 124 3.94 -1.32 -10.30
CA ILE A 124 4.93 -0.75 -9.38
C ILE A 124 4.96 -1.56 -8.09
N TYR A 125 3.80 -1.88 -7.54
CA TYR A 125 3.71 -2.65 -6.30
C TYR A 125 4.27 -4.06 -6.45
N HIS A 126 4.04 -4.70 -7.59
CA HIS A 126 4.56 -6.04 -7.87
C HIS A 126 6.10 -6.06 -7.95
N VAL A 127 6.75 -5.01 -8.46
CA VAL A 127 8.21 -4.89 -8.46
C VAL A 127 8.75 -4.93 -7.02
N PHE A 128 8.22 -4.10 -6.14
CA PHE A 128 8.66 -4.08 -4.74
C PHE A 128 8.21 -5.30 -3.95
N ALA A 129 7.05 -5.86 -4.24
CA ALA A 129 6.57 -7.11 -3.64
C ALA A 129 7.51 -8.28 -3.98
N LYS A 130 7.90 -8.42 -5.27
CA LYS A 130 8.90 -9.39 -5.72
C LYS A 130 10.22 -9.20 -4.99
N HIS A 131 10.70 -7.98 -4.92
CA HIS A 131 11.95 -7.65 -4.22
C HIS A 131 11.91 -8.03 -2.73
N LEU A 132 10.80 -7.77 -2.03
CA LEU A 132 10.64 -8.20 -0.64
C LEU A 132 10.73 -9.73 -0.49
N VAL A 133 10.20 -10.50 -1.45
CA VAL A 133 10.34 -11.96 -1.45
C VAL A 133 11.78 -12.37 -1.70
N GLU A 134 12.48 -11.75 -2.64
CA GLU A 134 13.90 -12.00 -2.92
C GLU A 134 14.78 -11.76 -1.68
N GLN A 135 14.44 -10.77 -0.87
CA GLN A 135 15.11 -10.48 0.40
C GLN A 135 14.67 -11.40 1.56
N GLY A 136 13.71 -12.30 1.34
CA GLY A 136 13.14 -13.15 2.39
C GLY A 136 12.28 -12.39 3.40
N LEU A 137 11.89 -11.15 3.09
CA LEU A 137 11.10 -10.28 3.95
C LEU A 137 9.58 -10.46 3.77
N ALA A 138 9.16 -11.21 2.75
CA ALA A 138 7.75 -11.51 2.51
C ALA A 138 7.56 -12.98 2.13
N TYR A 139 6.36 -13.49 2.35
CA TYR A 139 5.99 -14.87 2.08
C TYR A 139 4.51 -14.99 1.68
N PRO A 140 4.13 -15.97 0.85
CA PRO A 140 2.72 -16.24 0.55
C PRO A 140 2.02 -16.88 1.75
N CYS A 141 0.86 -16.34 2.10
CA CYS A 141 0.03 -16.82 3.19
C CYS A 141 -1.31 -17.32 2.64
N PHE A 142 -1.64 -18.57 2.90
CA PHE A 142 -2.82 -19.28 2.40
C PHE A 142 -3.93 -19.39 3.45
N LEU A 143 -3.86 -18.65 4.56
CA LEU A 143 -4.92 -18.64 5.56
C LEU A 143 -6.19 -18.03 4.98
N THR A 144 -7.31 -18.72 5.17
CA THR A 144 -8.63 -18.23 4.78
C THR A 144 -9.12 -17.13 5.74
N ALA A 145 -10.19 -16.43 5.35
CA ALA A 145 -10.81 -15.42 6.21
C ALA A 145 -11.30 -16.04 7.53
N GLU A 146 -11.90 -17.24 7.46
CA GLU A 146 -12.40 -17.99 8.61
C GLU A 146 -11.25 -18.36 9.56
N GLU A 147 -10.14 -18.89 9.04
CA GLU A 147 -8.95 -19.21 9.85
C GLU A 147 -8.35 -17.97 10.52
N ILE A 148 -8.37 -16.83 9.84
CA ILE A 148 -7.89 -15.55 10.40
C ILE A 148 -8.82 -15.08 11.53
N ASP A 149 -10.13 -15.22 11.36
CA ASP A 149 -11.10 -14.85 12.39
C ASP A 149 -11.02 -15.77 13.61
N GLU A 150 -10.85 -17.08 13.44
CA GLU A 150 -10.59 -18.03 14.52
C GLU A 150 -9.32 -17.67 15.33
N ILE A 151 -8.24 -17.31 14.62
CA ILE A 151 -6.98 -16.86 15.25
C ILE A 151 -7.23 -15.59 16.06
N ARG A 152 -7.96 -14.63 15.52
CA ARG A 152 -8.29 -13.36 16.20
C ARG A 152 -9.13 -13.58 17.46
N GLU A 153 -10.13 -14.46 17.39
CA GLU A 153 -10.96 -14.83 18.55
C GLU A 153 -10.13 -15.47 19.66
N LYS A 154 -9.26 -16.42 19.29
CA LYS A 154 -8.34 -17.07 20.24
C LYS A 154 -7.41 -16.08 20.91
N GLN A 155 -6.78 -15.20 20.13
CA GLN A 155 -5.88 -14.16 20.64
C GLN A 155 -6.62 -13.19 21.58
N THR A 156 -7.83 -12.77 21.21
CA THR A 156 -8.66 -11.88 22.02
C THR A 156 -9.03 -12.54 23.36
N ALA A 157 -9.40 -13.82 23.34
CA ALA A 157 -9.70 -14.58 24.56
C ALA A 157 -8.48 -14.70 25.48
N ASN A 158 -7.28 -14.83 24.90
CA ASN A 158 -6.02 -14.90 25.64
C ASN A 158 -5.46 -13.51 26.03
N LYS A 159 -6.13 -12.41 25.66
CA LYS A 159 -5.65 -11.02 25.81
C LYS A 159 -4.35 -10.73 25.07
N GLU A 160 -4.13 -11.41 23.98
CA GLU A 160 -3.04 -11.16 23.03
C GLU A 160 -3.45 -10.12 22.00
N ASN A 161 -2.48 -9.40 21.43
CA ASN A 161 -2.76 -8.49 20.31
C ASN A 161 -3.14 -9.30 19.07
N PRO A 162 -4.27 -9.02 18.40
CA PRO A 162 -4.65 -9.71 17.17
C PRO A 162 -3.64 -9.51 16.03
N GLY A 163 -3.26 -10.62 15.36
CA GLY A 163 -2.35 -10.57 14.22
C GLY A 163 -1.80 -11.95 13.83
N ILE A 164 -1.18 -12.02 12.65
CA ILE A 164 -0.58 -13.26 12.14
C ILE A 164 0.94 -13.22 12.41
N TYR A 165 1.33 -13.62 13.59
CA TYR A 165 2.70 -13.65 14.08
C TYR A 165 2.94 -14.89 14.98
N GLY A 166 4.21 -15.15 15.34
CA GLY A 166 4.58 -16.26 16.23
C GLY A 166 4.07 -17.59 15.70
N GLU A 167 3.41 -18.36 16.55
CA GLU A 167 2.79 -19.66 16.22
C GLU A 167 1.60 -19.56 15.25
N TYR A 168 0.98 -18.38 15.16
CA TYR A 168 -0.13 -18.13 14.25
C TYR A 168 0.31 -17.91 12.80
N ALA A 169 1.59 -17.62 12.57
CA ALA A 169 2.16 -17.43 11.22
C ALA A 169 2.52 -18.77 10.56
N LYS A 170 1.59 -19.72 10.52
CA LYS A 170 1.80 -21.12 10.09
C LYS A 170 2.41 -21.27 8.69
N ASN A 171 2.15 -20.31 7.80
CA ASN A 171 2.66 -20.37 6.42
C ASN A 171 4.03 -19.70 6.24
N ARG A 172 4.56 -19.05 7.28
CA ARG A 172 5.78 -18.27 7.18
C ARG A 172 7.02 -19.07 6.78
N ASP A 173 7.08 -20.31 7.21
CA ASP A 173 8.26 -21.17 7.07
C ASP A 173 8.01 -22.38 6.16
N LEU A 174 7.00 -22.29 5.28
CA LEU A 174 6.75 -23.30 4.24
C LEU A 174 7.94 -23.39 3.29
N THR A 175 8.23 -24.61 2.79
CA THR A 175 9.25 -24.82 1.75
C THR A 175 8.72 -24.37 0.38
N LEU A 176 9.62 -24.21 -0.58
CA LEU A 176 9.23 -23.86 -1.96
C LEU A 176 8.29 -24.92 -2.56
N GLU A 177 8.51 -26.18 -2.28
CA GLU A 177 7.69 -27.30 -2.75
C GLU A 177 6.27 -27.20 -2.17
N GLN A 178 6.15 -26.98 -0.86
CA GLN A 178 4.86 -26.81 -0.19
C GLN A 178 4.09 -25.58 -0.70
N ILE A 179 4.79 -24.49 -1.01
CA ILE A 179 4.18 -23.29 -1.60
C ILE A 179 3.65 -23.63 -3.00
N LYS A 180 4.43 -24.31 -3.84
CA LYS A 180 4.00 -24.73 -5.18
C LYS A 180 2.79 -25.65 -5.12
N GLU A 181 2.81 -26.66 -4.27
CA GLU A 181 1.68 -27.58 -4.06
C GLU A 181 0.38 -26.83 -3.67
N ASN A 182 0.47 -25.84 -2.79
CA ASN A 182 -0.69 -25.04 -2.40
C ASN A 182 -1.24 -24.19 -3.55
N ILE A 183 -0.36 -23.57 -4.35
CA ILE A 183 -0.75 -22.76 -5.51
C ILE A 183 -1.32 -23.63 -6.62
N GLU A 184 -0.70 -24.76 -6.92
CA GLU A 184 -1.16 -25.72 -7.93
C GLU A 184 -2.51 -26.37 -7.52
N ALA A 185 -2.76 -26.53 -6.22
CA ALA A 185 -4.05 -26.93 -5.69
C ALA A 185 -5.12 -25.82 -5.76
N GLY A 186 -4.80 -24.65 -6.31
CA GLY A 186 -5.73 -23.54 -6.49
C GLY A 186 -6.06 -22.76 -5.21
N LYS A 187 -5.25 -22.86 -4.15
CA LYS A 187 -5.48 -22.07 -2.93
C LYS A 187 -5.19 -20.60 -3.17
N GLU A 188 -6.12 -19.76 -2.77
CA GLU A 188 -5.92 -18.31 -2.74
C GLU A 188 -4.82 -17.95 -1.73
N TRP A 189 -4.06 -16.90 -2.03
CA TRP A 189 -3.00 -16.44 -1.15
C TRP A 189 -2.84 -14.92 -1.19
N VAL A 190 -2.33 -14.40 -0.10
CA VAL A 190 -1.91 -13.00 0.00
C VAL A 190 -0.42 -12.94 0.33
N LEU A 191 0.27 -11.91 -0.15
CA LEU A 191 1.64 -11.66 0.26
C LEU A 191 1.64 -11.03 1.65
N ARG A 192 2.37 -11.64 2.59
CA ARG A 192 2.48 -11.17 3.97
C ARG A 192 3.92 -10.80 4.29
N TYR A 193 4.11 -9.64 4.92
CA TYR A 193 5.42 -9.22 5.40
C TYR A 193 5.88 -10.12 6.57
N ARG A 194 7.16 -10.49 6.56
CA ARG A 194 7.79 -11.30 7.62
C ARG A 194 8.20 -10.38 8.77
N GLY A 195 7.25 -10.03 9.63
CA GLY A 195 7.52 -9.25 10.83
C GLY A 195 8.43 -9.99 11.80
N VAL A 196 9.26 -9.25 12.51
CA VAL A 196 10.05 -9.76 13.63
C VAL A 196 9.21 -9.57 14.90
N GLN A 197 9.06 -10.63 15.68
CA GLN A 197 8.46 -10.50 17.00
C GLN A 197 9.44 -9.75 17.89
N GLN A 198 9.05 -8.58 18.38
CA GLN A 198 9.79 -7.83 19.38
C GLN A 198 8.95 -7.78 20.66
N ASP A 199 9.54 -8.17 21.76
CA ASP A 199 8.86 -8.12 23.06
C ASP A 199 8.71 -6.69 23.59
N VAL A 200 9.49 -5.76 23.05
CA VAL A 200 9.44 -4.33 23.42
C VAL A 200 9.64 -3.47 22.18
N TRP A 201 8.67 -2.59 21.91
CA TRP A 201 8.80 -1.53 20.93
C TRP A 201 9.63 -0.38 21.54
N GLN A 202 10.89 -0.27 21.17
CA GLN A 202 11.67 0.93 21.47
C GLN A 202 11.36 1.98 20.42
N ARG A 203 10.77 3.11 20.84
CA ARG A 203 10.77 4.34 20.04
C ARG A 203 12.22 4.86 20.04
N HIS A 204 12.80 4.93 18.87
CA HIS A 204 13.96 5.77 18.64
C HIS A 204 13.40 7.14 18.23
N ASP A 205 13.56 8.12 19.13
CA ASP A 205 13.27 9.52 18.87
C ASP A 205 14.32 10.10 17.94
#